data_bab5bb96daffc0d1d6418fae8b3ba613
#
_entry.id   bab5bb96daffc0d1d6418fae8b3ba613
#
_cell.length_a   1.000
_cell.length_b   1.000
_cell.length_c   1.000
_cell.angle_alpha   90.00
_cell.angle_beta   90.00
_cell.angle_gamma   90.00
#
_symmetry.space_group_name_H-M   'P 1'
#
loop_
_entity.id
_entity.type
_entity.pdbx_description
1 polymer ?
#
loop_
_entity_poly.entity_id
_entity_poly.type
_entity_poly.pdbx_seq_one_letter_code
_entity_poly.pdbx_strand_id
1 'polypeptide(L)'
;AREMTRAFCDDKFTGFERKTGFIPLTFVCFKDYDESIPNKKVAFKKEIIKNTFGEFLANHGKKQLRLAETEKYAHVTFFFNGGVEDPNVDEFRLLVNSPKDVATYDLKPEMSAPEVGMDLVEAIKSDKYDVIIINFANPDMVGHTGVIPAAIKAVEKVDELVGKAVDAVKDVDGVLFICADHGN
;
A
#
# COMPACT_ATOMS: atom_id res chain seq x y z
N ALA A 1 1.48 12.84 12.79
CA ALA A 1 1.24 12.41 14.18
C ALA A 1 2.56 12.13 14.93
N ARG A 2 3.50 11.34 14.36
CA ARG A 2 4.77 10.95 14.99
C ARG A 2 5.58 12.17 15.46
N GLU A 3 5.85 13.12 14.59
CA GLU A 3 6.68 14.30 14.91
C GLU A 3 6.02 15.19 15.97
N MET A 4 4.70 15.36 15.90
CA MET A 4 3.97 16.10 16.95
C MET A 4 4.05 15.38 18.30
N THR A 5 3.87 14.06 18.32
CA THR A 5 4.02 13.29 19.55
C THR A 5 5.42 13.45 20.13
N ARG A 6 6.45 13.36 19.30
CA ARG A 6 7.84 13.56 19.73
C ARG A 6 8.06 14.96 20.30
N ALA A 7 7.56 15.99 19.61
CA ALA A 7 7.71 17.37 20.06
C ALA A 7 7.04 17.66 21.40
N PHE A 8 5.97 16.95 21.75
CA PHE A 8 5.28 17.13 23.04
C PHE A 8 5.78 16.19 24.15
N CYS A 9 6.22 14.98 23.81
CA CYS A 9 6.48 13.94 24.78
C CYS A 9 7.97 13.74 25.10
N ASP A 10 8.86 14.05 24.16
CA ASP A 10 10.31 13.84 24.35
C ASP A 10 10.92 15.08 25.03
N ASP A 11 11.38 14.92 26.27
CA ASP A 11 12.06 15.96 27.02
C ASP A 11 13.41 16.38 26.40
N LYS A 12 14.04 15.46 25.64
CA LYS A 12 15.30 15.66 24.91
C LYS A 12 15.11 16.08 23.46
N PHE A 13 13.91 16.45 23.05
CA PHE A 13 13.63 16.87 21.70
C PHE A 13 14.46 18.07 21.25
N THR A 14 15.11 17.97 20.10
CA THR A 14 16.00 18.98 19.51
C THR A 14 15.60 19.47 18.13
N GLY A 15 14.44 19.05 17.60
CA GLY A 15 13.99 19.42 16.25
C GLY A 15 13.73 20.91 16.05
N PHE A 16 13.36 21.61 17.12
CA PHE A 16 13.28 23.07 17.20
C PHE A 16 13.35 23.52 18.66
N GLU A 17 13.65 24.80 18.89
CA GLU A 17 13.65 25.38 20.23
C GLU A 17 12.23 25.60 20.75
N ARG A 18 11.88 24.94 21.86
CA ARG A 18 10.62 25.16 22.56
C ARG A 18 10.73 26.40 23.44
N LYS A 19 10.04 27.49 23.09
CA LYS A 19 10.07 28.76 23.85
C LYS A 19 9.69 28.62 25.32
N THR A 20 8.79 27.68 25.65
CA THR A 20 8.33 27.40 27.02
C THR A 20 9.06 26.22 27.68
N GLY A 21 10.07 25.64 27.01
CA GLY A 21 10.72 24.41 27.45
C GLY A 21 9.82 23.19 27.36
N PHE A 22 10.20 22.12 28.06
CA PHE A 22 9.39 20.90 28.17
C PHE A 22 8.27 21.11 29.19
N ILE A 23 7.04 20.82 28.81
CA ILE A 23 5.87 20.88 29.68
C ILE A 23 5.41 19.44 29.93
N PRO A 24 5.44 18.94 31.18
CA PRO A 24 4.93 17.63 31.50
C PRO A 24 3.42 17.55 31.25
N LEU A 25 3.01 16.71 30.31
CA LEU A 25 1.62 16.53 29.92
C LEU A 25 1.19 15.07 30.10
N THR A 26 -0.08 14.84 30.37
CA THR A 26 -0.70 13.55 30.10
C THR A 26 -1.07 13.52 28.61
N PHE A 27 -0.16 13.02 27.79
CA PHE A 27 -0.34 12.94 26.34
C PHE A 27 -0.83 11.55 25.95
N VAL A 28 -1.97 11.49 25.26
CA VAL A 28 -2.60 10.23 24.83
C VAL A 28 -2.64 10.18 23.32
N CYS A 29 -1.94 9.20 22.74
CA CYS A 29 -2.00 8.88 21.31
C CYS A 29 -3.15 7.92 21.02
N PHE A 30 -3.78 8.03 19.87
CA PHE A 30 -4.76 7.04 19.44
C PHE A 30 -4.12 5.66 19.29
N LYS A 31 -2.98 5.60 18.61
CA LYS A 31 -2.15 4.38 18.47
C LYS A 31 -0.69 4.67 18.76
N ASP A 32 0.13 3.64 18.87
CA ASP A 32 1.58 3.80 19.01
C ASP A 32 2.19 4.18 17.65
N TYR A 33 2.64 5.43 17.54
CA TYR A 33 3.24 5.95 16.32
C TYR A 33 4.74 5.67 16.23
N ASP A 34 5.39 5.46 17.37
CA ASP A 34 6.82 5.17 17.49
C ASP A 34 7.12 4.78 18.94
N GLU A 35 7.51 3.54 19.16
CA GLU A 35 7.77 2.98 20.50
C GLU A 35 8.89 3.72 21.25
N SER A 36 9.82 4.33 20.51
CA SER A 36 10.95 5.07 21.10
C SER A 36 10.57 6.40 21.76
N ILE A 37 9.35 6.93 21.52
CA ILE A 37 8.93 8.20 22.08
C ILE A 37 8.50 8.00 23.55
N PRO A 38 9.18 8.68 24.51
CA PRO A 38 8.85 8.56 25.93
C PRO A 38 7.58 9.34 26.30
N ASN A 39 7.14 9.21 27.55
CA ASN A 39 6.14 10.04 28.21
C ASN A 39 4.77 10.10 27.51
N LYS A 40 4.45 9.11 26.65
CA LYS A 40 3.13 8.99 26.02
C LYS A 40 2.31 7.86 26.61
N LYS A 41 1.00 7.98 26.52
CA LYS A 41 0.04 6.89 26.71
C LYS A 41 -0.59 6.54 25.36
N VAL A 42 -1.02 5.29 25.19
CA VAL A 42 -1.64 4.79 23.96
C VAL A 42 -3.04 4.30 24.27
N ALA A 43 -4.04 4.87 23.59
CA ALA A 43 -5.44 4.50 23.78
C ALA A 43 -5.75 3.13 23.16
N PHE A 44 -5.32 2.92 21.91
CA PHE A 44 -5.54 1.68 21.17
C PHE A 44 -4.19 1.04 20.86
N LYS A 45 -3.88 -0.05 21.54
CA LYS A 45 -2.67 -0.82 21.27
C LYS A 45 -2.78 -1.53 19.92
N LYS A 46 -1.63 -1.76 19.29
CA LYS A 46 -1.56 -2.56 18.06
C LYS A 46 -1.99 -3.99 18.40
N GLU A 47 -3.03 -4.46 17.75
CA GLU A 47 -3.43 -5.86 17.78
C GLU A 47 -2.72 -6.61 16.66
N ILE A 48 -2.21 -7.80 16.94
CA ILE A 48 -1.66 -8.70 15.94
C ILE A 48 -2.84 -9.45 15.32
N ILE A 49 -3.12 -9.15 14.07
CA ILE A 49 -4.13 -9.87 13.29
C ILE A 49 -3.54 -11.23 12.92
N LYS A 50 -4.22 -12.30 13.32
CA LYS A 50 -3.85 -13.69 13.00
C LYS A 50 -4.77 -14.23 11.93
N ASN A 51 -4.29 -15.25 11.22
CA ASN A 51 -5.01 -15.92 10.15
C ASN A 51 -5.43 -14.92 9.05
N THR A 52 -4.47 -14.09 8.66
CA THR A 52 -4.63 -13.23 7.49
C THR A 52 -4.81 -14.09 6.23
N PHE A 53 -5.34 -13.50 5.16
CA PHE A 53 -5.50 -14.24 3.90
C PHE A 53 -4.18 -14.81 3.39
N GLY A 54 -3.07 -14.07 3.53
CA GLY A 54 -1.73 -14.54 3.18
C GLY A 54 -1.29 -15.75 3.99
N GLU A 55 -1.52 -15.74 5.32
CA GLU A 55 -1.25 -16.89 6.20
C GLU A 55 -2.14 -18.08 5.84
N PHE A 56 -3.42 -17.84 5.54
CA PHE A 56 -4.35 -18.89 5.12
C PHE A 56 -3.86 -19.58 3.85
N LEU A 57 -3.46 -18.83 2.83
CA LEU A 57 -2.91 -19.38 1.58
C LEU A 57 -1.65 -20.20 1.84
N ALA A 58 -0.70 -19.66 2.61
CA ALA A 58 0.54 -20.33 2.97
C ALA A 58 0.27 -21.67 3.70
N ASN A 59 -0.64 -21.67 4.67
CA ASN A 59 -1.02 -22.88 5.42
C ASN A 59 -1.71 -23.97 4.54
N HIS A 60 -2.19 -23.57 3.35
CA HIS A 60 -2.77 -24.51 2.37
C HIS A 60 -1.82 -24.79 1.20
N GLY A 61 -0.54 -24.43 1.32
CA GLY A 61 0.48 -24.69 0.29
C GLY A 61 0.20 -23.96 -1.03
N LYS A 62 -0.48 -22.79 -0.96
CA LYS A 62 -0.83 -21.97 -2.13
C LYS A 62 0.20 -20.89 -2.39
N LYS A 63 0.67 -20.81 -3.63
CA LYS A 63 1.59 -19.77 -4.09
C LYS A 63 0.85 -18.49 -4.38
N GLN A 64 1.34 -17.39 -3.86
CA GLN A 64 0.71 -16.07 -3.99
C GLN A 64 1.70 -15.03 -4.48
N LEU A 65 1.25 -14.15 -5.38
CA LEU A 65 2.00 -12.98 -5.85
C LEU A 65 1.37 -11.70 -5.32
N ARG A 66 2.22 -10.78 -4.84
CA ARG A 66 1.88 -9.40 -4.50
C ARG A 66 2.52 -8.49 -5.54
N LEU A 67 1.72 -7.71 -6.26
CA LEU A 67 2.18 -6.85 -7.34
C LEU A 67 1.63 -5.44 -7.17
N ALA A 68 2.49 -4.46 -7.11
CA ALA A 68 2.12 -3.05 -7.16
C ALA A 68 3.33 -2.19 -7.50
N GLU A 69 3.06 -0.95 -7.90
CA GLU A 69 4.10 0.06 -7.94
C GLU A 69 4.37 0.66 -6.54
N THR A 70 5.49 1.39 -6.38
CA THR A 70 6.05 1.85 -5.09
C THR A 70 4.99 2.45 -4.15
N GLU A 71 4.12 3.31 -4.67
CA GLU A 71 3.13 4.05 -3.85
C GLU A 71 2.09 3.14 -3.18
N LYS A 72 1.82 1.98 -3.75
CA LYS A 72 0.83 1.03 -3.24
C LYS A 72 1.41 -0.33 -2.85
N TYR A 73 2.74 -0.47 -2.88
CA TYR A 73 3.40 -1.72 -2.54
C TYR A 73 3.11 -2.17 -1.09
N ALA A 74 3.19 -1.25 -0.14
CA ALA A 74 2.88 -1.55 1.26
C ALA A 74 1.41 -1.99 1.45
N HIS A 75 0.49 -1.54 0.59
CA HIS A 75 -0.93 -1.90 0.68
C HIS A 75 -1.15 -3.39 0.35
N VAL A 76 -0.45 -3.92 -0.64
CA VAL A 76 -0.54 -5.34 -1.02
C VAL A 76 0.40 -6.26 -0.25
N THR A 77 1.33 -5.72 0.56
CA THR A 77 2.29 -6.46 1.38
C THR A 77 2.05 -6.25 2.86
N PHE A 78 2.68 -5.25 3.46
CA PHE A 78 2.68 -4.98 4.89
C PHE A 78 1.26 -4.86 5.48
N PHE A 79 0.40 -4.01 4.90
CA PHE A 79 -0.95 -3.81 5.41
C PHE A 79 -1.83 -5.04 5.17
N PHE A 80 -1.70 -5.65 4.00
CA PHE A 80 -2.45 -6.86 3.67
C PHE A 80 -2.09 -8.04 4.56
N ASN A 81 -0.85 -8.10 5.05
CA ASN A 81 -0.36 -9.10 5.99
C ASN A 81 -0.57 -8.69 7.47
N GLY A 82 -1.53 -7.79 7.75
CA GLY A 82 -1.88 -7.41 9.11
C GLY A 82 -0.80 -6.61 9.84
N GLY A 83 0.09 -5.94 9.11
CA GLY A 83 1.19 -5.15 9.64
C GLY A 83 2.45 -5.96 9.96
N VAL A 84 2.63 -7.10 9.26
CA VAL A 84 3.84 -7.91 9.26
C VAL A 84 4.63 -7.63 7.99
N GLU A 85 5.93 -7.30 8.13
CA GLU A 85 6.80 -6.95 7.00
C GLU A 85 7.27 -8.19 6.24
N ASP A 86 7.59 -9.25 6.96
CA ASP A 86 8.09 -10.48 6.36
C ASP A 86 7.03 -11.15 5.46
N PRO A 87 7.43 -11.67 4.29
CA PRO A 87 6.52 -12.42 3.45
C PRO A 87 6.11 -13.74 4.11
N ASN A 88 4.89 -14.19 3.82
CA ASN A 88 4.46 -15.53 4.17
C ASN A 88 5.21 -16.58 3.34
N VAL A 89 5.12 -17.85 3.74
CA VAL A 89 5.62 -18.95 2.92
C VAL A 89 4.93 -18.93 1.56
N ASP A 90 5.69 -19.12 0.49
CA ASP A 90 5.22 -19.07 -0.90
C ASP A 90 4.54 -17.74 -1.31
N GLU A 91 4.85 -16.65 -0.61
CA GLU A 91 4.51 -15.28 -0.99
C GLU A 91 5.64 -14.65 -1.80
N PHE A 92 5.38 -14.42 -3.06
CA PHE A 92 6.28 -13.72 -3.99
C PHE A 92 5.86 -12.26 -4.08
N ARG A 93 6.83 -11.38 -4.25
CA ARG A 93 6.61 -9.94 -4.32
C ARG A 93 7.27 -9.35 -5.55
N LEU A 94 6.52 -8.61 -6.33
CA LEU A 94 7.00 -7.88 -7.49
C LEU A 94 6.69 -6.39 -7.32
N LEU A 95 7.75 -5.60 -7.19
CA LEU A 95 7.69 -4.17 -7.05
C LEU A 95 8.07 -3.50 -8.37
N VAL A 96 7.17 -2.71 -8.92
CA VAL A 96 7.43 -1.78 -10.01
C VAL A 96 7.73 -0.39 -9.42
N ASN A 97 8.76 0.28 -9.90
CA ASN A 97 9.07 1.61 -9.39
C ASN A 97 8.07 2.64 -9.92
N SER A 98 7.49 3.45 -9.02
CA SER A 98 6.69 4.61 -9.44
C SER A 98 7.57 5.66 -10.13
N PRO A 99 7.02 6.48 -11.05
CA PRO A 99 7.77 7.50 -11.77
C PRO A 99 8.45 8.49 -10.82
N LYS A 100 9.73 8.77 -11.07
CA LYS A 100 10.52 9.78 -10.35
C LYS A 100 10.89 10.97 -11.23
N ASP A 101 10.47 10.94 -12.46
CA ASP A 101 10.74 11.93 -13.51
C ASP A 101 9.73 13.08 -13.55
N VAL A 102 8.70 13.04 -12.70
CA VAL A 102 7.67 14.07 -12.56
C VAL A 102 7.55 14.55 -11.12
N ALA A 103 7.20 15.81 -10.92
CA ALA A 103 7.02 16.40 -9.59
C ALA A 103 5.72 15.94 -8.93
N THR A 104 4.66 15.77 -9.71
CA THR A 104 3.33 15.31 -9.29
C THR A 104 2.74 14.39 -10.35
N TYR A 105 1.89 13.44 -9.95
CA TYR A 105 1.41 12.39 -10.84
C TYR A 105 0.33 12.84 -11.83
N ASP A 106 -0.25 14.03 -11.69
CA ASP A 106 -1.10 14.64 -12.73
C ASP A 106 -0.34 14.92 -14.03
N LEU A 107 0.99 15.08 -13.97
CA LEU A 107 1.86 15.23 -15.13
C LEU A 107 2.12 13.91 -15.88
N LYS A 108 1.86 12.78 -15.23
CA LYS A 108 2.02 11.41 -15.79
C LYS A 108 0.94 10.49 -15.21
N PRO A 109 -0.33 10.66 -15.65
CA PRO A 109 -1.47 9.99 -15.03
C PRO A 109 -1.45 8.46 -15.14
N GLU A 110 -0.78 7.91 -16.14
CA GLU A 110 -0.58 6.47 -16.29
C GLU A 110 0.38 5.89 -15.25
N MET A 111 1.21 6.74 -14.62
CA MET A 111 2.24 6.31 -13.67
C MET A 111 3.04 5.11 -14.21
N SER A 112 3.19 4.04 -13.42
CA SER A 112 3.79 2.79 -13.88
C SER A 112 2.78 1.67 -14.14
N ALA A 113 1.48 2.00 -14.22
CA ALA A 113 0.44 1.01 -14.47
C ALA A 113 0.64 0.19 -15.76
N PRO A 114 1.17 0.73 -16.88
CA PRO A 114 1.45 -0.09 -18.06
C PRO A 114 2.40 -1.25 -17.77
N GLU A 115 3.46 -1.03 -16.99
CA GLU A 115 4.42 -2.07 -16.58
C GLU A 115 3.76 -3.06 -15.63
N VAL A 116 3.08 -2.56 -14.59
CA VAL A 116 2.30 -3.39 -13.66
C VAL A 116 1.29 -4.27 -14.38
N GLY A 117 0.60 -3.72 -15.40
CA GLY A 117 -0.38 -4.47 -16.19
C GLY A 117 0.25 -5.55 -17.08
N MET A 118 1.44 -5.30 -17.65
CA MET A 118 2.19 -6.32 -18.40
C MET A 118 2.64 -7.46 -17.49
N ASP A 119 3.24 -7.12 -16.36
CA ASP A 119 3.69 -8.10 -15.35
C ASP A 119 2.51 -8.94 -14.82
N LEU A 120 1.34 -8.30 -14.63
CA LEU A 120 0.12 -9.01 -14.22
C LEU A 120 -0.30 -10.05 -15.26
N VAL A 121 -0.37 -9.68 -16.53
CA VAL A 121 -0.76 -10.59 -17.62
C VAL A 121 0.25 -11.74 -17.74
N GLU A 122 1.54 -11.44 -17.64
CA GLU A 122 2.60 -12.47 -17.66
C GLU A 122 2.46 -13.41 -16.45
N ALA A 123 2.24 -12.86 -15.25
CA ALA A 123 2.05 -13.65 -14.04
C ALA A 123 0.84 -14.57 -14.14
N ILE A 124 -0.30 -14.09 -14.65
CA ILE A 124 -1.51 -14.89 -14.87
C ILE A 124 -1.21 -16.05 -15.83
N LYS A 125 -0.58 -15.78 -16.97
CA LYS A 125 -0.28 -16.78 -18.01
C LYS A 125 0.84 -17.75 -17.64
N SER A 126 1.63 -17.43 -16.61
CA SER A 126 2.78 -18.26 -16.20
C SER A 126 2.40 -19.56 -15.48
N ASP A 127 1.18 -19.67 -14.99
CA ASP A 127 0.68 -20.78 -14.16
C ASP A 127 1.54 -21.06 -12.89
N LYS A 128 2.26 -20.03 -12.44
CA LYS A 128 3.15 -20.14 -11.26
C LYS A 128 2.42 -19.87 -9.94
N TYR A 129 1.34 -19.12 -9.97
CA TYR A 129 0.67 -18.59 -8.79
C TYR A 129 -0.78 -19.05 -8.74
N ASP A 130 -1.21 -19.51 -7.58
CA ASP A 130 -2.62 -19.84 -7.32
C ASP A 130 -3.46 -18.57 -7.09
N VAL A 131 -2.83 -17.53 -6.51
CA VAL A 131 -3.50 -16.26 -6.20
C VAL A 131 -2.57 -15.08 -6.52
N ILE A 132 -3.10 -14.08 -7.19
CA ILE A 132 -2.40 -12.82 -7.47
C ILE A 132 -3.18 -11.68 -6.84
N ILE A 133 -2.51 -10.85 -6.05
CA ILE A 133 -3.06 -9.65 -5.42
C ILE A 133 -2.30 -8.45 -5.96
N ILE A 134 -3.05 -7.53 -6.57
CA ILE A 134 -2.52 -6.35 -7.24
C ILE A 134 -3.25 -5.09 -6.77
N ASN A 135 -2.56 -3.97 -6.80
CA ASN A 135 -3.15 -2.64 -6.68
C ASN A 135 -2.61 -1.71 -7.77
N PHE A 136 -3.53 -1.10 -8.53
CA PHE A 136 -3.20 0.00 -9.44
C PHE A 136 -3.28 1.33 -8.68
N ALA A 137 -2.16 2.02 -8.56
CA ALA A 137 -2.02 3.23 -7.73
C ALA A 137 -2.65 4.48 -8.34
N ASN A 138 -2.83 4.51 -9.65
CA ASN A 138 -3.16 5.71 -10.42
C ASN A 138 -4.41 6.46 -9.96
N PRO A 139 -5.59 5.82 -9.79
CA PRO A 139 -6.81 6.55 -9.48
C PRO A 139 -6.68 7.32 -8.17
N ASP A 140 -6.06 6.70 -7.16
CA ASP A 140 -5.84 7.33 -5.86
C ASP A 140 -4.76 8.42 -5.95
N MET A 141 -3.56 8.08 -6.42
CA MET A 141 -2.42 8.99 -6.40
C MET A 141 -2.63 10.23 -7.29
N VAL A 142 -3.22 10.05 -8.47
CA VAL A 142 -3.58 11.17 -9.36
C VAL A 142 -4.78 11.94 -8.81
N GLY A 143 -5.76 11.23 -8.23
CA GLY A 143 -6.93 11.83 -7.57
C GLY A 143 -6.54 12.83 -6.49
N HIS A 144 -5.52 12.53 -5.68
CA HIS A 144 -4.98 13.43 -4.65
C HIS A 144 -4.46 14.76 -5.19
N THR A 145 -4.14 14.87 -6.47
CA THR A 145 -3.69 16.14 -7.08
C THR A 145 -4.84 17.12 -7.32
N GLY A 146 -6.09 16.65 -7.33
CA GLY A 146 -7.28 17.45 -7.61
C GLY A 146 -7.42 17.86 -9.09
N VAL A 147 -6.59 17.33 -9.99
CA VAL A 147 -6.61 17.66 -11.42
C VAL A 147 -7.53 16.69 -12.15
N ILE A 148 -8.81 17.04 -12.30
CA ILE A 148 -9.85 16.17 -12.87
C ILE A 148 -9.46 15.58 -14.26
N PRO A 149 -8.94 16.35 -15.25
CA PRO A 149 -8.55 15.77 -16.53
C PRO A 149 -7.47 14.69 -16.43
N ALA A 150 -6.57 14.80 -15.44
CA ALA A 150 -5.55 13.79 -15.18
C ALA A 150 -6.16 12.55 -14.51
N ALA A 151 -7.05 12.75 -13.54
CA ALA A 151 -7.77 11.65 -12.89
C ALA A 151 -8.58 10.81 -13.88
N ILE A 152 -9.26 11.46 -14.86
CA ILE A 152 -9.95 10.75 -15.93
C ILE A 152 -8.99 9.86 -16.72
N LYS A 153 -7.84 10.40 -17.15
CA LYS A 153 -6.82 9.62 -17.88
C LYS A 153 -6.27 8.45 -17.06
N ALA A 154 -6.10 8.66 -15.73
CA ALA A 154 -5.66 7.61 -14.83
C ALA A 154 -6.67 6.45 -14.79
N VAL A 155 -7.95 6.76 -14.64
CA VAL A 155 -9.04 5.75 -14.63
C VAL A 155 -9.15 5.05 -15.98
N GLU A 156 -9.13 5.79 -17.10
CA GLU A 156 -9.14 5.22 -18.45
C GLU A 156 -7.98 4.24 -18.68
N LYS A 157 -6.79 4.57 -18.17
CA LYS A 157 -5.63 3.67 -18.26
C LYS A 157 -5.82 2.40 -17.44
N VAL A 158 -6.35 2.51 -16.24
CA VAL A 158 -6.64 1.34 -15.39
C VAL A 158 -7.73 0.47 -16.02
N ASP A 159 -8.78 1.07 -16.58
CA ASP A 159 -9.84 0.33 -17.30
C ASP A 159 -9.26 -0.50 -18.46
N GLU A 160 -8.38 0.09 -19.28
CA GLU A 160 -7.68 -0.64 -20.36
C GLU A 160 -6.91 -1.85 -19.82
N LEU A 161 -6.18 -1.68 -18.71
CA LEU A 161 -5.32 -2.73 -18.14
C LEU A 161 -6.15 -3.82 -17.45
N VAL A 162 -7.23 -3.43 -16.78
CA VAL A 162 -8.21 -4.37 -16.21
C VAL A 162 -8.86 -5.20 -17.33
N GLY A 163 -9.19 -4.61 -18.46
CA GLY A 163 -9.66 -5.35 -19.63
C GLY A 163 -8.70 -6.45 -20.07
N LYS A 164 -7.40 -6.13 -20.17
CA LYS A 164 -6.35 -7.11 -20.51
C LYS A 164 -6.22 -8.21 -19.44
N ALA A 165 -6.36 -7.85 -18.18
CA ALA A 165 -6.33 -8.83 -17.08
C ALA A 165 -7.55 -9.77 -17.13
N VAL A 166 -8.74 -9.22 -17.42
CA VAL A 166 -9.97 -10.02 -17.59
C VAL A 166 -9.80 -11.06 -18.71
N ASP A 167 -9.24 -10.66 -19.84
CA ASP A 167 -9.02 -11.57 -20.96
C ASP A 167 -7.98 -12.65 -20.58
N ALA A 168 -6.88 -12.26 -19.95
CA ALA A 168 -5.87 -13.21 -19.51
C ALA A 168 -6.40 -14.22 -18.48
N VAL A 169 -7.25 -13.79 -17.55
CA VAL A 169 -7.88 -14.68 -16.54
C VAL A 169 -8.84 -15.65 -17.20
N LYS A 170 -9.63 -15.19 -18.20
CA LYS A 170 -10.51 -16.07 -19.00
C LYS A 170 -9.72 -17.14 -19.77
N ASP A 171 -8.57 -16.75 -20.34
CA ASP A 171 -7.71 -17.65 -21.10
C ASP A 171 -7.21 -18.84 -20.25
N VAL A 172 -7.11 -18.67 -18.93
CA VAL A 172 -6.62 -19.69 -17.98
C VAL A 172 -7.75 -20.29 -17.13
N ASP A 173 -9.01 -20.03 -17.46
CA ASP A 173 -10.19 -20.47 -16.69
C ASP A 173 -10.13 -20.05 -15.20
N GLY A 174 -9.61 -18.84 -14.96
CA GLY A 174 -9.43 -18.28 -13.64
C GLY A 174 -10.66 -17.51 -13.13
N VAL A 175 -10.55 -17.01 -11.89
CA VAL A 175 -11.56 -16.14 -11.26
C VAL A 175 -10.95 -14.79 -10.94
N LEU A 176 -11.62 -13.70 -11.30
CA LEU A 176 -11.20 -12.34 -11.04
C LEU A 176 -12.16 -11.63 -10.10
N PHE A 177 -11.59 -11.00 -9.05
CA PHE A 177 -12.31 -10.05 -8.20
C PHE A 177 -11.78 -8.63 -8.48
N ILE A 178 -12.67 -7.69 -8.74
CA ILE A 178 -12.36 -6.28 -8.94
C ILE A 178 -13.03 -5.50 -7.81
N CYS A 179 -12.24 -4.72 -7.07
CA CYS A 179 -12.74 -3.86 -6.00
C CYS A 179 -11.91 -2.57 -5.92
N ALA A 180 -12.43 -1.59 -5.20
CA ALA A 180 -11.67 -0.43 -4.74
C ALA A 180 -11.61 -0.47 -3.20
N ASP A 181 -10.53 0.04 -2.62
CA ASP A 181 -10.37 0.20 -1.17
C ASP A 181 -11.14 1.42 -0.64
N HIS A 182 -11.33 2.45 -1.50
CA HIS A 182 -12.16 3.65 -1.25
C HIS A 182 -12.50 4.34 -2.58
N GLY A 183 -13.42 5.30 -2.54
CA GLY A 183 -13.63 6.26 -3.61
C GLY A 183 -12.69 7.47 -3.45
N ASN A 184 -12.23 8.00 -4.56
CA ASN A 184 -11.34 9.17 -4.54
C ASN A 184 -11.65 10.12 -5.71
#